data_0d335f3da9b1ea0ff1d48221e79d48a7
#
_entry.id   0d335f3da9b1ea0ff1d48221e79d48a7
#
_cell.length_a   1.000
_cell.length_b   1.000
_cell.length_c   1.000
_cell.angle_alpha   90.00
_cell.angle_beta   90.00
_cell.angle_gamma   90.00
#
_symmetry.space_group_name_H-M   'P 1'
#
loop_
_entity.id
_entity.type
_entity.pdbx_description
1 polymer ?
#
loop_
_entity_poly.entity_id
_entity_poly.type
_entity_poly.pdbx_seq_one_letter_code
_entity_poly.pdbx_strand_id
1 'polypeptide(L)'
;MCIRDSGAITGAIASLKGPLHGGANEEVMHMMNKIKKPENALKWINNALKNKEVVMGFGHRVYKSGDSRVPTMRKYFSKVAKLKKDKKFEKIYDIVERVMIKKKNIHPNVDYPCGPTYHLMGIDTDFFTPVFVMARITGWSAHIMEQHAANKLIRPLASYIGSKHRKVLELNQR
;
A
#
# COMPACT_ATOMS: atom_id res chain seq x y z
N MET A 1 -13.97 -3.16 -26.75
CA MET A 1 -14.38 -2.37 -25.56
C MET A 1 -13.70 -1.02 -25.69
N CYS A 2 -14.48 0.05 -25.81
CA CYS A 2 -13.90 1.38 -25.87
C CYS A 2 -13.50 1.81 -24.47
N ILE A 3 -12.21 2.03 -24.25
CA ILE A 3 -11.71 2.59 -23.01
C ILE A 3 -11.99 4.10 -23.05
N ARG A 4 -12.75 4.59 -22.10
CA ARG A 4 -12.88 6.03 -21.86
C ARG A 4 -11.89 6.46 -20.80
N ASP A 5 -11.19 7.57 -21.01
CA ASP A 5 -10.15 8.10 -20.12
C ASP A 5 -10.68 8.27 -18.70
N SER A 6 -11.85 8.91 -18.55
CA SER A 6 -12.50 9.07 -17.25
C SER A 6 -12.85 7.74 -16.59
N GLY A 7 -13.35 6.76 -17.36
CA GLY A 7 -13.63 5.42 -16.84
C GLY A 7 -12.37 4.68 -16.42
N ALA A 8 -11.29 4.80 -17.20
CA ALA A 8 -9.99 4.20 -16.86
C ALA A 8 -9.40 4.80 -15.57
N ILE A 9 -9.42 6.12 -15.43
CA ILE A 9 -8.94 6.82 -14.23
C ILE A 9 -9.81 6.46 -13.01
N THR A 10 -11.14 6.44 -13.16
CA THR A 10 -12.04 6.05 -12.06
C THR A 10 -11.76 4.61 -11.60
N GLY A 11 -11.60 3.68 -12.54
CA GLY A 11 -11.24 2.30 -12.23
C GLY A 11 -9.87 2.19 -11.56
N ALA A 12 -8.90 2.97 -11.99
CA ALA A 12 -7.55 3.02 -11.39
C ALA A 12 -7.60 3.55 -9.95
N ILE A 13 -8.35 4.63 -9.68
CA ILE A 13 -8.55 5.17 -8.33
C ILE A 13 -9.24 4.13 -7.44
N ALA A 14 -10.31 3.51 -7.92
CA ALA A 14 -11.04 2.49 -7.17
C ALA A 14 -10.15 1.28 -6.84
N SER A 15 -9.31 0.86 -7.78
CA SER A 15 -8.36 -0.25 -7.57
C SER A 15 -7.22 0.13 -6.63
N LEU A 16 -6.83 1.41 -6.59
CA LEU A 16 -5.77 1.90 -5.71
C LEU A 16 -6.24 1.97 -4.26
N LYS A 17 -7.50 2.34 -4.02
CA LYS A 17 -8.05 2.49 -2.68
C LYS A 17 -8.17 1.13 -2.00
N GLY A 18 -7.18 0.79 -1.20
CA GLY A 18 -7.19 -0.44 -0.42
C GLY A 18 -5.97 -0.54 0.47
N PRO A 19 -6.06 -1.23 1.62
CA PRO A 19 -5.01 -1.27 2.64
C PRO A 19 -3.73 -1.98 2.16
N LEU A 20 -3.83 -2.80 1.12
CA LEU A 20 -2.69 -3.55 0.58
C LEU A 20 -1.97 -2.84 -0.58
N HIS A 21 -2.44 -1.68 -1.00
CA HIS A 21 -1.81 -0.89 -2.06
C HIS A 21 -1.80 0.60 -1.71
N GLY A 22 -2.66 1.43 -2.30
CA GLY A 22 -2.60 2.89 -2.14
C GLY A 22 -2.85 3.39 -0.72
N GLY A 23 -3.63 2.66 0.08
CA GLY A 23 -3.83 2.92 1.51
C GLY A 23 -2.79 2.29 2.43
N ALA A 24 -1.73 1.67 1.89
CA ALA A 24 -0.73 1.01 2.74
C ALA A 24 0.03 1.99 3.65
N ASN A 25 0.28 3.20 3.19
CA ASN A 25 0.92 4.27 3.98
C ASN A 25 -0.01 4.81 5.08
N GLU A 26 -1.33 4.85 4.86
CA GLU A 26 -2.34 5.15 5.89
C GLU A 26 -2.30 4.08 7.00
N GLU A 27 -2.30 2.81 6.61
CA GLU A 27 -2.23 1.69 7.54
C GLU A 27 -0.91 1.64 8.32
N VAL A 28 0.21 2.08 7.73
CA VAL A 28 1.47 2.27 8.46
C VAL A 28 1.28 3.29 9.58
N MET A 29 0.59 4.41 9.32
CA MET A 29 0.33 5.39 10.38
C MET A 29 -0.62 4.88 11.45
N HIS A 30 -1.67 4.17 11.06
CA HIS A 30 -2.57 3.51 12.03
C HIS A 30 -1.81 2.53 12.92
N MET A 31 -0.90 1.74 12.33
CA MET A 31 -0.02 0.84 13.06
C MET A 31 0.89 1.59 14.03
N MET A 32 1.58 2.64 13.58
CA MET A 32 2.50 3.43 14.42
C MET A 32 1.75 4.16 15.55
N ASN A 33 0.53 4.61 15.28
CA ASN A 33 -0.33 5.22 16.30
C ASN A 33 -0.83 4.20 17.35
N LYS A 34 -1.06 2.93 16.96
CA LYS A 34 -1.36 1.84 17.91
C LYS A 34 -0.17 1.54 18.82
N ILE A 35 1.05 1.64 18.32
CA ILE A 35 2.28 1.46 19.13
C ILE A 35 2.42 2.59 20.16
N LYS A 36 2.02 3.79 19.85
CA LYS A 36 1.98 5.02 20.67
C LYS A 36 3.35 5.55 21.08
N LYS A 37 4.22 4.72 21.66
CA LYS A 37 5.52 5.11 22.21
C LYS A 37 6.61 4.15 21.78
N PRO A 38 7.87 4.62 21.57
CA PRO A 38 8.98 3.75 21.18
C PRO A 38 9.20 2.56 22.12
N GLU A 39 8.97 2.74 23.42
CA GLU A 39 9.16 1.69 24.44
C GLU A 39 8.23 0.50 24.21
N ASN A 40 7.07 0.72 23.59
CA ASN A 40 6.09 -0.32 23.26
C ASN A 40 6.42 -1.08 21.97
N ALA A 41 7.25 -0.51 21.09
CA ALA A 41 7.46 -1.02 19.74
C ALA A 41 7.97 -2.45 19.71
N LEU A 42 8.94 -2.79 20.57
CA LEU A 42 9.50 -4.14 20.65
C LEU A 42 8.46 -5.17 21.10
N LYS A 43 7.66 -4.84 22.10
CA LYS A 43 6.58 -5.72 22.60
C LYS A 43 5.51 -5.89 21.54
N TRP A 44 5.10 -4.79 20.91
CA TRP A 44 4.07 -4.79 19.89
C TRP A 44 4.46 -5.68 18.69
N ILE A 45 5.65 -5.46 18.11
CA ILE A 45 6.07 -6.23 16.90
C ILE A 45 6.22 -7.72 17.21
N ASN A 46 6.72 -8.07 18.41
CA ASN A 46 6.83 -9.47 18.79
C ASN A 46 5.47 -10.16 18.92
N ASN A 47 4.48 -9.47 19.48
CA ASN A 47 3.10 -9.96 19.56
C ASN A 47 2.45 -10.10 18.18
N ALA A 48 2.59 -9.09 17.33
CA ALA A 48 2.09 -9.14 15.95
C ALA A 48 2.66 -10.34 15.18
N LEU A 49 3.97 -10.58 15.29
CA LEU A 49 4.61 -11.74 14.65
C LEU A 49 4.15 -13.08 15.23
N LYS A 50 3.92 -13.16 16.55
CA LYS A 50 3.38 -14.35 17.21
C LYS A 50 1.96 -14.66 16.74
N ASN A 51 1.15 -13.63 16.60
CA ASN A 51 -0.25 -13.75 16.16
C ASN A 51 -0.38 -13.85 14.63
N LYS A 52 0.72 -13.83 13.87
CA LYS A 52 0.74 -13.82 12.40
C LYS A 52 -0.03 -12.63 11.81
N GLU A 53 -0.06 -11.50 12.50
CA GLU A 53 -0.66 -10.27 12.02
C GLU A 53 0.21 -9.65 10.91
N VAL A 54 -0.45 -9.00 9.94
CA VAL A 54 0.25 -8.28 8.87
C VAL A 54 0.91 -7.03 9.44
N VAL A 55 2.22 -6.88 9.21
CA VAL A 55 2.97 -5.67 9.55
C VAL A 55 3.04 -4.79 8.33
N MET A 56 2.31 -3.67 8.37
CA MET A 56 2.17 -2.79 7.21
C MET A 56 3.47 -2.07 6.87
N GLY A 57 3.69 -1.81 5.58
CA GLY A 57 4.91 -1.18 5.08
C GLY A 57 6.10 -2.13 4.87
N PHE A 58 5.89 -3.43 4.91
CA PHE A 58 6.93 -4.45 4.72
C PHE A 58 6.60 -5.41 3.58
N GLY A 59 7.67 -5.82 2.86
CA GLY A 59 7.56 -6.70 1.71
C GLY A 59 7.13 -5.97 0.44
N HIS A 60 7.47 -6.56 -0.70
CA HIS A 60 7.10 -6.05 -2.02
C HIS A 60 7.00 -7.20 -3.02
N ARG A 61 6.07 -7.08 -3.99
CA ARG A 61 5.89 -8.12 -4.99
C ARG A 61 7.12 -8.31 -5.87
N VAL A 62 7.78 -7.21 -6.23
CA VAL A 62 8.94 -7.18 -7.13
C VAL A 62 10.25 -7.12 -6.36
N TYR A 63 10.39 -6.18 -5.43
CA TYR A 63 11.64 -5.97 -4.67
C TYR A 63 11.78 -7.00 -3.54
N LYS A 64 12.63 -8.02 -3.75
CA LYS A 64 12.83 -9.11 -2.77
C LYS A 64 13.93 -8.82 -1.75
N SER A 65 14.98 -8.10 -2.16
CA SER A 65 16.15 -7.75 -1.35
C SER A 65 16.13 -6.32 -0.81
N GLY A 66 14.99 -5.62 -0.93
CA GLY A 66 14.80 -4.24 -0.48
C GLY A 66 14.31 -3.33 -1.60
N ASP A 67 13.47 -2.36 -1.25
CA ASP A 67 12.91 -1.38 -2.17
C ASP A 67 13.90 -0.22 -2.35
N SER A 68 14.36 0.01 -3.57
CA SER A 68 15.35 1.05 -3.92
C SER A 68 14.91 2.48 -3.58
N ARG A 69 13.62 2.72 -3.38
CA ARG A 69 13.05 4.02 -3.00
C ARG A 69 13.17 4.33 -1.51
N VAL A 70 13.25 3.28 -0.68
CA VAL A 70 13.27 3.40 0.79
C VAL A 70 14.43 4.24 1.30
N PRO A 71 15.70 4.07 0.87
CA PRO A 71 16.80 4.88 1.37
C PRO A 71 16.60 6.38 1.17
N THR A 72 16.08 6.77 0.00
CA THR A 72 15.78 8.16 -0.30
C THR A 72 14.67 8.69 0.60
N MET A 73 13.56 7.97 0.71
CA MET A 73 12.43 8.40 1.53
C MET A 73 12.79 8.41 3.02
N ARG A 74 13.55 7.44 3.50
CA ARG A 74 14.06 7.40 4.88
C ARG A 74 14.93 8.61 5.22
N LYS A 75 15.78 9.04 4.27
CA LYS A 75 16.58 10.26 4.42
C LYS A 75 15.72 11.50 4.63
N TYR A 76 14.64 11.65 3.85
CA TYR A 76 13.72 12.77 4.02
C TYR A 76 12.87 12.66 5.28
N PHE A 77 12.43 11.48 5.65
CA PHE A 77 11.79 11.23 6.93
C PHE A 77 12.65 11.73 8.11
N SER A 78 13.93 11.35 8.16
CA SER A 78 14.85 11.82 9.20
C SER A 78 15.04 13.34 9.20
N LYS A 79 15.09 13.98 8.01
CA LYS A 79 15.18 15.44 7.90
C LYS A 79 13.94 16.12 8.48
N VAL A 80 12.74 15.63 8.12
CA VAL A 80 11.46 16.19 8.61
C VAL A 80 11.34 15.98 10.11
N ALA A 81 11.67 14.80 10.63
CA ALA A 81 11.66 14.51 12.06
C ALA A 81 12.60 15.46 12.84
N LYS A 82 13.78 15.74 12.28
CA LYS A 82 14.72 16.72 12.87
C LYS A 82 14.14 18.14 12.87
N LEU A 83 13.56 18.59 11.77
CA LEU A 83 12.94 19.91 11.64
C LEU A 83 11.78 20.11 12.62
N LYS A 84 10.95 19.09 12.77
CA LYS A 84 9.80 19.08 13.70
C LYS A 84 10.20 18.81 15.14
N LYS A 85 11.47 18.50 15.40
CA LYS A 85 11.98 18.11 16.74
C LYS A 85 11.22 16.92 17.34
N ASP A 86 10.63 16.07 16.51
CA ASP A 86 9.88 14.88 16.89
C ASP A 86 10.56 13.62 16.34
N LYS A 87 11.21 12.88 17.23
CA LYS A 87 11.89 11.62 16.93
C LYS A 87 11.09 10.38 17.34
N LYS A 88 9.84 10.56 17.77
CA LYS A 88 9.02 9.44 18.25
C LYS A 88 8.84 8.37 17.19
N PHE A 89 8.35 8.76 16.01
CA PHE A 89 8.10 7.83 14.91
C PHE A 89 9.40 7.26 14.34
N GLU A 90 10.48 8.04 14.33
CA GLU A 90 11.79 7.57 13.89
C GLU A 90 12.31 6.42 14.75
N LYS A 91 12.19 6.52 16.08
CA LYS A 91 12.55 5.45 17.00
C LYS A 91 11.67 4.20 16.84
N ILE A 92 10.36 4.39 16.67
CA ILE A 92 9.42 3.26 16.38
C ILE A 92 9.82 2.57 15.10
N TYR A 93 10.07 3.34 14.04
CA TYR A 93 10.52 2.86 12.74
C TYR A 93 11.73 1.94 12.88
N ASP A 94 12.81 2.42 13.50
CA ASP A 94 14.07 1.70 13.62
C ASP A 94 13.93 0.38 14.40
N ILE A 95 13.08 0.36 15.43
CA ILE A 95 12.85 -0.85 16.24
C ILE A 95 12.09 -1.91 15.42
N VAL A 96 11.00 -1.51 14.77
CA VAL A 96 10.15 -2.44 14.00
C VAL A 96 10.92 -2.97 12.78
N GLU A 97 11.61 -2.11 12.02
CA GLU A 97 12.43 -2.50 10.87
C GLU A 97 13.48 -3.54 11.26
N ARG A 98 14.24 -3.26 12.33
CA ARG A 98 15.28 -4.18 12.81
C ARG A 98 14.72 -5.56 13.15
N VAL A 99 13.57 -5.62 13.82
CA VAL A 99 12.94 -6.89 14.17
C VAL A 99 12.43 -7.64 12.95
N MET A 100 11.80 -6.94 12.00
CA MET A 100 11.29 -7.54 10.76
C MET A 100 12.42 -8.13 9.93
N ILE A 101 13.50 -7.39 9.72
CA ILE A 101 14.67 -7.90 8.98
C ILE A 101 15.28 -9.09 9.73
N LYS A 102 15.54 -8.96 11.03
CA LYS A 102 16.21 -10.02 11.81
C LYS A 102 15.39 -11.31 11.91
N LYS A 103 14.06 -11.24 12.10
CA LYS A 103 13.22 -12.41 12.36
C LYS A 103 12.57 -12.99 11.11
N LYS A 104 12.31 -12.18 10.10
CA LYS A 104 11.55 -12.59 8.91
C LYS A 104 12.31 -12.43 7.61
N ASN A 105 13.44 -11.71 7.62
CA ASN A 105 14.17 -11.31 6.41
C ASN A 105 13.26 -10.57 5.42
N ILE A 106 12.33 -9.75 5.95
CA ILE A 106 11.42 -8.94 5.15
C ILE A 106 11.82 -7.47 5.30
N HIS A 107 12.11 -6.83 4.16
CA HIS A 107 12.55 -5.45 4.10
C HIS A 107 11.37 -4.49 4.00
N PRO A 108 11.53 -3.24 4.47
CA PRO A 108 10.51 -2.20 4.28
C PRO A 108 10.31 -1.90 2.80
N ASN A 109 9.08 -1.52 2.46
CA ASN A 109 8.73 -0.90 1.18
C ASN A 109 8.58 0.62 1.36
N VAL A 110 8.32 1.34 0.26
CA VAL A 110 8.27 2.81 0.29
C VAL A 110 7.17 3.38 1.19
N ASP A 111 6.08 2.65 1.43
CA ASP A 111 4.98 3.11 2.28
C ASP A 111 5.40 3.25 3.74
N TYR A 112 6.36 2.43 4.18
CA TYR A 112 6.84 2.44 5.56
C TYR A 112 7.48 3.77 5.99
N PRO A 113 8.40 4.38 5.25
CA PRO A 113 8.87 5.74 5.55
C PRO A 113 7.90 6.84 5.09
N CYS A 114 7.03 6.61 4.08
CA CYS A 114 6.09 7.63 3.59
C CYS A 114 5.07 8.04 4.66
N GLY A 115 4.41 7.08 5.31
CA GLY A 115 3.39 7.35 6.30
C GLY A 115 3.83 8.37 7.36
N PRO A 116 4.87 8.08 8.15
CA PRO A 116 5.34 9.00 9.18
C PRO A 116 5.92 10.31 8.62
N THR A 117 6.45 10.31 7.39
CA THR A 117 6.90 11.55 6.75
C THR A 117 5.75 12.49 6.50
N TYR A 118 4.68 12.02 5.87
CA TYR A 118 3.49 12.81 5.56
C TYR A 118 2.82 13.32 6.83
N HIS A 119 2.70 12.46 7.83
CA HIS A 119 2.17 12.85 9.13
C HIS A 119 2.96 13.99 9.78
N LEU A 120 4.29 13.90 9.80
CA LEU A 120 5.14 14.97 10.35
C LEU A 120 5.11 16.24 9.52
N MET A 121 4.80 16.17 8.22
CA MET A 121 4.54 17.33 7.36
C MET A 121 3.21 17.99 7.68
N GLY A 122 2.33 17.38 8.46
CA GLY A 122 1.01 17.89 8.80
C GLY A 122 -0.07 17.53 7.79
N ILE A 123 0.20 16.54 6.93
CA ILE A 123 -0.81 15.99 6.01
C ILE A 123 -1.69 15.04 6.84
N ASP A 124 -3.00 15.24 6.78
CA ASP A 124 -3.95 14.33 7.41
C ASP A 124 -3.86 12.93 6.78
N THR A 125 -4.00 11.89 7.60
CA THR A 125 -3.87 10.50 7.16
C THR A 125 -4.85 10.16 6.04
N ASP A 126 -6.06 10.70 6.07
CA ASP A 126 -7.09 10.48 5.04
C ASP A 126 -6.68 11.02 3.64
N PHE A 127 -5.68 11.92 3.59
CA PHE A 127 -5.15 12.45 2.33
C PHE A 127 -3.96 11.68 1.77
N PHE A 128 -3.47 10.64 2.42
CA PHE A 128 -2.28 9.91 1.94
C PHE A 128 -2.55 9.19 0.61
N THR A 129 -3.69 8.51 0.49
CA THR A 129 -4.12 7.91 -0.79
C THR A 129 -4.35 8.97 -1.88
N PRO A 130 -5.03 10.11 -1.65
CA PRO A 130 -5.07 11.23 -2.59
C PRO A 130 -3.71 11.74 -3.05
N VAL A 131 -2.74 11.89 -2.15
CA VAL A 131 -1.35 12.27 -2.52
C VAL A 131 -0.72 11.23 -3.45
N PHE A 132 -0.96 9.95 -3.18
CA PHE A 132 -0.50 8.88 -4.07
C PHE A 132 -1.15 8.97 -5.45
N VAL A 133 -2.46 9.24 -5.52
CA VAL A 133 -3.19 9.43 -6.79
C VAL A 133 -2.58 10.58 -7.59
N MET A 134 -2.32 11.73 -6.95
CA MET A 134 -1.69 12.90 -7.60
C MET A 134 -0.31 12.56 -8.20
N ALA A 135 0.47 11.76 -7.51
CA ALA A 135 1.78 11.32 -8.01
C ALA A 135 1.66 10.28 -9.14
N ARG A 136 0.61 9.48 -9.14
CA ARG A 136 0.42 8.36 -10.08
C ARG A 136 -0.36 8.73 -11.33
N ILE A 137 -1.16 9.81 -11.33
CA ILE A 137 -2.02 10.17 -12.46
C ILE A 137 -1.25 10.32 -13.78
N THR A 138 -0.02 10.82 -13.73
CA THR A 138 0.84 10.94 -14.91
C THR A 138 1.16 9.59 -15.54
N GLY A 139 1.46 8.57 -14.71
CA GLY A 139 1.72 7.22 -15.17
C GLY A 139 0.47 6.55 -15.75
N TRP A 140 -0.69 6.73 -15.13
CA TRP A 140 -1.95 6.24 -15.66
C TRP A 140 -2.30 6.89 -16.99
N SER A 141 -2.13 8.22 -17.10
CA SER A 141 -2.38 8.94 -18.36
C SER A 141 -1.47 8.44 -19.49
N ALA A 142 -0.18 8.22 -19.20
CA ALA A 142 0.74 7.66 -20.19
C ALA A 142 0.26 6.28 -20.69
N HIS A 143 -0.10 5.36 -19.80
CA HIS A 143 -0.60 4.04 -20.18
C HIS A 143 -1.94 4.10 -20.94
N ILE A 144 -2.82 5.02 -20.59
CA ILE A 144 -4.09 5.23 -21.32
C ILE A 144 -3.78 5.71 -22.75
N MET A 145 -2.86 6.66 -22.91
CA MET A 145 -2.45 7.17 -24.23
C MET A 145 -1.81 6.06 -25.08
N GLU A 146 -0.93 5.25 -24.52
CA GLU A 146 -0.33 4.08 -25.17
C GLU A 146 -1.41 3.08 -25.63
N GLN A 147 -2.36 2.77 -24.74
CA GLN A 147 -3.44 1.85 -25.04
C GLN A 147 -4.35 2.40 -26.15
N HIS A 148 -4.65 3.69 -26.17
CA HIS A 148 -5.45 4.32 -27.21
C HIS A 148 -4.75 4.32 -28.57
N ALA A 149 -3.44 4.54 -28.60
CA ALA A 149 -2.66 4.55 -29.84
C ALA A 149 -2.65 3.18 -30.55
N ALA A 150 -2.76 2.08 -29.81
CA ALA A 150 -2.79 0.70 -30.33
C ALA A 150 -4.01 -0.08 -29.81
N ASN A 151 -5.16 0.57 -29.78
CA ASN A 151 -6.37 0.03 -29.15
C ASN A 151 -6.89 -1.22 -29.88
N LYS A 152 -7.05 -2.29 -29.10
CA LYS A 152 -7.61 -3.56 -29.55
C LYS A 152 -8.67 -4.02 -28.56
N LEU A 153 -9.64 -4.81 -29.05
CA LEU A 153 -10.59 -5.46 -28.17
C LEU A 153 -9.85 -6.46 -27.25
N ILE A 154 -9.83 -6.14 -25.96
CA ILE A 154 -9.26 -7.03 -24.94
C ILE A 154 -10.40 -7.85 -24.38
N ARG A 155 -10.42 -9.14 -24.73
CA ARG A 155 -11.37 -10.11 -24.19
C ARG A 155 -10.59 -11.32 -23.69
N PRO A 156 -10.29 -11.38 -22.38
CA PRO A 156 -9.63 -12.55 -21.81
C PRO A 156 -10.45 -13.82 -22.09
N LEU A 157 -9.76 -14.86 -22.53
CA LEU A 157 -10.37 -16.17 -22.64
C LEU A 157 -10.40 -16.79 -21.21
N ALA A 158 -11.52 -17.38 -20.87
CA ALA A 158 -11.71 -18.08 -19.62
C ALA A 158 -12.27 -19.48 -19.87
N SER A 159 -11.78 -20.46 -19.11
CA SER A 159 -12.36 -21.79 -19.06
C SER A 159 -13.30 -21.84 -17.86
N TYR A 160 -14.56 -22.17 -18.11
CA TYR A 160 -15.54 -22.32 -17.05
C TYR A 160 -15.28 -23.64 -16.30
N ILE A 161 -15.00 -23.53 -15.00
CA ILE A 161 -14.71 -24.68 -14.12
C ILE A 161 -15.83 -24.94 -13.09
N GLY A 162 -16.94 -24.23 -13.19
CA GLY A 162 -18.11 -24.40 -12.31
C GLY A 162 -19.02 -25.58 -12.72
N SER A 163 -20.13 -25.73 -12.02
CA SER A 163 -21.11 -26.79 -12.25
C SER A 163 -21.77 -26.63 -13.61
N LYS A 164 -21.80 -27.72 -14.41
CA LYS A 164 -22.48 -27.78 -15.70
C LYS A 164 -23.96 -28.16 -15.52
N HIS A 165 -24.79 -27.81 -16.50
CA HIS A 165 -26.18 -28.27 -16.60
C HIS A 165 -27.04 -28.02 -15.36
N ARG A 166 -26.92 -26.85 -14.73
CA ARG A 166 -27.85 -26.47 -13.66
C ARG A 166 -29.24 -26.22 -14.26
N LYS A 167 -30.24 -26.94 -13.78
CA LYS A 167 -31.65 -26.65 -14.07
C LYS A 167 -32.05 -25.37 -13.37
N VAL A 168 -32.82 -24.53 -14.07
CA VAL A 168 -33.49 -23.39 -13.44
C VAL A 168 -34.64 -23.97 -12.60
N LEU A 169 -34.60 -23.75 -11.30
CA LEU A 169 -35.69 -24.17 -10.40
C LEU A 169 -36.89 -23.25 -10.61
N GLU A 170 -38.09 -23.84 -10.35
CA GLU A 170 -39.30 -23.03 -10.29
C GLU A 170 -39.24 -21.98 -9.20
N LEU A 171 -39.98 -20.87 -9.36
CA LEU A 171 -39.85 -19.69 -8.51
C LEU A 171 -40.09 -20.02 -7.01
N ASN A 172 -40.99 -20.97 -6.73
CA ASN A 172 -41.33 -21.47 -5.40
C ASN A 172 -40.31 -22.44 -4.79
N GLN A 173 -39.26 -22.80 -5.55
CA GLN A 173 -38.22 -23.76 -5.14
C GLN A 173 -36.82 -23.07 -5.04
N ARG A 174 -36.78 -21.76 -5.16
CA ARG A 174 -35.51 -20.96 -5.14
C ARG A 174 -35.19 -20.41 -3.75
#